data_7b671c6cc0411fb4328784d4e0ba2429
#
_entry.id   7b671c6cc0411fb4328784d4e0ba2429
#
_cell.length_a   1.000
_cell.length_b   1.000
_cell.length_c   1.000
_cell.angle_alpha   90.00
_cell.angle_beta   90.00
_cell.angle_gamma   90.00
#
_symmetry.space_group_name_H-M   'P 1'
#
loop_
_entity.id
_entity.type
_entity.pdbx_description
1 polymer ?
#
loop_
_entity_poly.entity_id
_entity_poly.type
_entity_poly.pdbx_seq_one_letter_code
_entity_poly.pdbx_strand_id
1 'polypeptide(L)'
;AILLAMAPEMKKRRLKTPIHFAFSYDEEVGCIGVRSLISDVVENLPLPKAVIVGEPTSMKIVGGNKGGRAFRTTVKGVPGHSSEPSRGANSIMAAARIINYIEDLQHELESQAEPDCLFNPPYTTFDLGVIEGGTANNIIPEYTHFNWGYRSLPSEDPNVLEEKIKLFISKNIEPR
;
A
#
# COMPACT_ATOMS: atom_id res chain seq x y z
N ALA A 1 -12.76 -9.16 -23.11
CA ALA A 1 -12.87 -9.69 -24.47
C ALA A 1 -12.54 -11.19 -24.53
N ILE A 2 -11.37 -11.64 -24.02
CA ILE A 2 -10.90 -13.05 -24.11
C ILE A 2 -11.89 -14.03 -23.47
N LEU A 3 -12.34 -13.76 -22.24
CA LEU A 3 -13.30 -14.64 -21.55
C LEU A 3 -14.62 -14.78 -22.33
N LEU A 4 -15.13 -13.68 -22.87
CA LEU A 4 -16.34 -13.71 -23.70
C LEU A 4 -16.15 -14.50 -25.01
N ALA A 5 -14.99 -14.35 -25.64
CA ALA A 5 -14.64 -15.10 -26.84
C ALA A 5 -14.48 -16.62 -26.57
N MET A 6 -13.99 -16.98 -25.39
CA MET A 6 -13.81 -18.37 -24.98
C MET A 6 -15.10 -19.07 -24.55
N ALA A 7 -16.12 -18.33 -24.13
CA ALA A 7 -17.38 -18.93 -23.64
C ALA A 7 -18.03 -19.91 -24.60
N PRO A 8 -18.18 -19.63 -25.93
CA PRO A 8 -18.71 -20.57 -26.89
C PRO A 8 -17.85 -21.85 -27.05
N GLU A 9 -16.53 -21.69 -26.97
CA GLU A 9 -15.60 -22.81 -27.05
C GLU A 9 -15.70 -23.74 -25.83
N MET A 10 -15.80 -23.14 -24.63
CA MET A 10 -15.99 -23.89 -23.39
C MET A 10 -17.33 -24.63 -23.39
N LYS A 11 -18.41 -24.04 -23.92
CA LYS A 11 -19.72 -24.64 -24.02
C LYS A 11 -19.73 -25.90 -24.94
N LYS A 12 -18.88 -25.93 -25.95
CA LYS A 12 -18.76 -27.11 -26.86
C LYS A 12 -18.04 -28.28 -26.18
N ARG A 13 -17.31 -28.06 -25.12
CA ARG A 13 -16.52 -29.09 -24.43
C ARG A 13 -17.33 -29.77 -23.34
N ARG A 14 -17.14 -31.08 -23.15
CA ARG A 14 -17.69 -31.81 -22.01
C ARG A 14 -16.79 -31.60 -20.79
N LEU A 15 -17.01 -30.48 -20.07
CA LEU A 15 -16.25 -30.16 -18.89
C LEU A 15 -16.67 -31.05 -17.71
N LYS A 16 -15.69 -31.60 -16.99
CA LYS A 16 -15.92 -32.37 -15.76
C LYS A 16 -16.19 -31.44 -14.55
N THR A 17 -15.70 -30.20 -14.62
CA THR A 17 -15.87 -29.19 -13.59
C THR A 17 -16.42 -27.93 -14.27
N PRO A 18 -17.46 -27.31 -13.73
CA PRO A 18 -18.01 -26.09 -14.30
C PRO A 18 -16.98 -24.94 -14.21
N ILE A 19 -17.05 -24.04 -15.18
CA ILE A 19 -16.28 -22.79 -15.21
C ILE A 19 -17.26 -21.64 -15.04
N HIS A 20 -17.02 -20.81 -14.04
CA HIS A 20 -17.78 -19.59 -13.78
C HIS A 20 -16.99 -18.38 -14.26
N PHE A 21 -17.61 -17.50 -15.03
CA PHE A 21 -17.04 -16.22 -15.39
C PHE A 21 -17.57 -15.16 -14.42
N ALA A 22 -16.65 -14.56 -13.66
CA ALA A 22 -16.96 -13.51 -12.72
C ALA A 22 -16.38 -12.18 -13.22
N PHE A 23 -17.20 -11.14 -13.26
CA PHE A 23 -16.81 -9.81 -13.71
C PHE A 23 -17.02 -8.81 -12.54
N SER A 24 -15.95 -8.19 -12.13
CA SER A 24 -15.98 -7.09 -11.15
C SER A 24 -15.80 -5.74 -11.83
N TYR A 25 -16.01 -4.68 -11.09
CA TYR A 25 -15.87 -3.29 -11.50
C TYR A 25 -15.03 -2.54 -10.46
N ASP A 26 -14.62 -1.31 -10.75
CA ASP A 26 -13.85 -0.44 -9.86
C ASP A 26 -12.53 -1.06 -9.35
N GLU A 27 -11.81 -1.78 -10.24
CA GLU A 27 -10.50 -2.33 -9.92
C GLU A 27 -9.49 -1.19 -9.68
N GLU A 28 -9.44 -0.18 -10.58
CA GLU A 28 -8.50 0.94 -10.58
C GLU A 28 -8.67 1.90 -9.38
N VAL A 29 -9.78 1.79 -8.65
CA VAL A 29 -10.05 2.58 -7.45
C VAL A 29 -10.02 1.76 -6.16
N GLY A 30 -9.21 0.70 -6.16
CA GLY A 30 -8.96 -0.15 -4.99
C GLY A 30 -9.81 -1.40 -4.90
N CYS A 31 -10.20 -1.99 -6.02
CA CYS A 31 -10.93 -3.26 -6.12
C CYS A 31 -12.24 -3.26 -5.32
N ILE A 32 -12.96 -2.13 -5.28
CA ILE A 32 -14.15 -1.98 -4.42
C ILE A 32 -15.26 -2.92 -4.85
N GLY A 33 -15.47 -3.05 -6.16
CA GLY A 33 -16.58 -3.82 -6.73
C GLY A 33 -16.47 -5.34 -6.55
N VAL A 34 -15.27 -5.88 -6.28
CA VAL A 34 -15.10 -7.32 -6.09
C VAL A 34 -15.65 -7.83 -4.76
N ARG A 35 -15.84 -6.97 -3.76
CA ARG A 35 -16.26 -7.39 -2.40
C ARG A 35 -17.66 -8.02 -2.42
N SER A 36 -18.62 -7.38 -3.06
CA SER A 36 -20.00 -7.92 -3.20
C SER A 36 -20.01 -9.22 -4.03
N LEU A 37 -19.19 -9.28 -5.08
CA LEU A 37 -19.04 -10.48 -5.91
C LEU A 37 -18.50 -11.66 -5.08
N ILE A 38 -17.49 -11.43 -4.23
CA ILE A 38 -16.94 -12.47 -3.35
C ILE A 38 -18.01 -12.96 -2.38
N SER A 39 -18.76 -12.08 -1.75
CA SER A 39 -19.84 -12.45 -0.82
C SER A 39 -20.90 -13.32 -1.53
N ASP A 40 -21.33 -12.90 -2.73
CA ASP A 40 -22.32 -13.64 -3.51
C ASP A 40 -21.82 -15.04 -3.92
N VAL A 41 -20.56 -15.14 -4.34
CA VAL A 41 -19.94 -16.43 -4.68
C VAL A 41 -19.88 -17.35 -3.46
N VAL A 42 -19.48 -16.85 -2.31
CA VAL A 42 -19.36 -17.65 -1.07
C VAL A 42 -20.72 -18.11 -0.57
N GLU A 43 -21.76 -17.29 -0.69
CA GLU A 43 -23.11 -17.60 -0.19
C GLU A 43 -23.88 -18.52 -1.13
N ASN A 44 -23.71 -18.37 -2.44
CA ASN A 44 -24.62 -18.96 -3.44
C ASN A 44 -24.00 -20.02 -4.35
N LEU A 45 -22.68 -20.17 -4.35
CA LEU A 45 -21.96 -21.11 -5.23
C LEU A 45 -21.05 -22.07 -4.45
N PRO A 46 -20.77 -23.25 -4.97
CA PRO A 46 -19.71 -24.09 -4.44
C PRO A 46 -18.36 -23.36 -4.51
N LEU A 47 -17.55 -23.45 -3.45
CA LEU A 47 -16.22 -22.83 -3.44
C LEU A 47 -15.39 -23.34 -4.62
N PRO A 48 -14.76 -22.44 -5.37
CA PRO A 48 -13.96 -22.81 -6.54
C PRO A 48 -12.70 -23.56 -6.11
N LYS A 49 -12.29 -24.56 -6.89
CA LYS A 49 -11.00 -25.26 -6.70
C LYS A 49 -9.81 -24.37 -7.04
N ALA A 50 -9.98 -23.42 -7.94
CA ALA A 50 -8.99 -22.44 -8.35
C ALA A 50 -9.69 -21.19 -8.89
N VAL A 51 -9.06 -20.04 -8.74
CA VAL A 51 -9.49 -18.76 -9.30
C VAL A 51 -8.37 -18.25 -10.20
N ILE A 52 -8.71 -17.85 -11.42
CA ILE A 52 -7.79 -17.23 -12.37
C ILE A 52 -8.20 -15.76 -12.50
N VAL A 53 -7.34 -14.87 -12.06
CA VAL A 53 -7.52 -13.43 -12.22
C VAL A 53 -6.90 -12.98 -13.54
N GLY A 54 -7.68 -12.28 -14.35
CA GLY A 54 -7.30 -11.90 -15.72
C GLY A 54 -6.48 -10.63 -15.78
N GLU A 55 -5.27 -10.64 -15.24
CA GLU A 55 -4.33 -9.51 -15.27
C GLU A 55 -3.31 -9.63 -16.43
N PRO A 56 -2.72 -8.50 -16.90
CA PRO A 56 -1.73 -8.50 -17.97
C PRO A 56 -0.36 -8.99 -17.47
N THR A 57 -0.16 -10.29 -17.41
CA THR A 57 1.05 -10.94 -16.87
C THR A 57 2.04 -11.41 -17.94
N SER A 58 1.91 -10.92 -19.17
CA SER A 58 2.69 -11.43 -20.33
C SER A 58 2.57 -12.96 -20.51
N MET A 59 1.37 -13.50 -20.28
CA MET A 59 1.04 -14.93 -20.37
C MET A 59 1.78 -15.81 -19.36
N LYS A 60 2.32 -15.24 -18.30
CA LYS A 60 2.94 -15.98 -17.19
C LYS A 60 1.93 -16.16 -16.05
N ILE A 61 2.07 -17.25 -15.33
CA ILE A 61 1.32 -17.47 -14.10
C ILE A 61 2.00 -16.69 -12.98
N VAL A 62 1.25 -15.77 -12.37
CA VAL A 62 1.66 -15.03 -11.15
C VAL A 62 0.91 -15.65 -9.98
N GLY A 63 1.63 -16.26 -9.05
CA GLY A 63 1.06 -17.01 -7.92
C GLY A 63 0.73 -16.15 -6.70
N GLY A 64 1.14 -14.88 -6.68
CA GLY A 64 0.87 -13.96 -5.57
C GLY A 64 1.44 -12.57 -5.80
N ASN A 65 0.93 -11.60 -5.06
CA ASN A 65 1.37 -10.22 -5.07
C ASN A 65 1.65 -9.76 -3.64
N LYS A 66 2.54 -8.78 -3.49
CA LYS A 66 2.70 -8.04 -2.24
C LYS A 66 1.40 -7.30 -1.91
N GLY A 67 1.08 -7.19 -0.62
CA GLY A 67 0.04 -6.31 -0.13
C GLY A 67 0.40 -4.85 -0.39
N GLY A 68 -0.55 -3.92 -0.18
CA GLY A 68 -0.27 -2.50 -0.31
C GLY A 68 -1.18 -1.67 0.57
N ARG A 69 -0.61 -0.64 1.21
CA ARG A 69 -1.34 0.41 1.91
C ARG A 69 -0.77 1.77 1.55
N ALA A 70 -1.63 2.77 1.51
CA ALA A 70 -1.26 4.15 1.24
C ALA A 70 -1.76 5.07 2.35
N PHE A 71 -0.96 6.07 2.68
CA PHE A 71 -1.20 7.00 3.77
C PHE A 71 -0.93 8.43 3.34
N ARG A 72 -1.64 9.35 3.97
CA ARG A 72 -1.29 10.77 4.01
C ARG A 72 -1.01 11.15 5.45
N THR A 73 0.21 11.58 5.71
CA THR A 73 0.60 12.12 7.02
C THR A 73 0.61 13.64 6.96
N THR A 74 -0.07 14.27 7.90
CA THR A 74 -0.06 15.73 8.06
C THR A 74 0.60 16.06 9.38
N VAL A 75 1.62 16.89 9.32
CA VAL A 75 2.36 17.39 10.48
C VAL A 75 1.96 18.83 10.71
N LYS A 76 1.45 19.12 11.90
CA LYS A 76 1.14 20.48 12.36
C LYS A 76 2.22 20.96 13.32
N GLY A 77 2.84 22.08 12.98
CA GLY A 77 3.81 22.79 13.82
C GLY A 77 3.23 24.06 14.44
N VAL A 78 4.11 24.94 14.87
CA VAL A 78 3.78 26.28 15.41
C VAL A 78 4.48 27.32 14.53
N PRO A 79 3.75 28.19 13.83
CA PRO A 79 4.35 29.19 12.95
C PRO A 79 5.05 30.27 13.74
N GLY A 80 6.05 30.89 13.11
CA GLY A 80 6.81 31.98 13.71
C GLY A 80 7.79 32.58 12.71
N HIS A 81 8.48 33.63 13.13
CA HIS A 81 9.55 34.22 12.33
C HIS A 81 10.81 33.35 12.40
N SER A 82 11.49 33.15 11.29
CA SER A 82 12.66 32.26 11.21
C SER A 82 13.86 32.69 12.07
N SER A 83 13.93 33.96 12.46
CA SER A 83 14.96 34.48 13.39
C SER A 83 14.74 34.12 14.86
N GLU A 84 13.54 33.60 15.21
CA GLU A 84 13.16 33.19 16.56
C GLU A 84 12.73 31.73 16.63
N PRO A 85 13.61 30.77 16.28
CA PRO A 85 13.24 29.36 16.13
C PRO A 85 12.71 28.70 17.41
N SER A 86 13.10 29.24 18.58
CA SER A 86 12.62 28.73 19.87
C SER A 86 11.14 29.05 20.17
N ARG A 87 10.53 29.96 19.41
CA ARG A 87 9.11 30.35 19.55
C ARG A 87 8.17 29.60 18.63
N GLY A 88 8.71 28.74 17.77
CA GLY A 88 7.93 27.96 16.81
C GLY A 88 8.28 26.49 16.81
N ALA A 89 7.50 25.70 16.06
CA ALA A 89 7.77 24.30 15.81
C ALA A 89 7.68 24.05 14.29
N ASN A 90 8.80 23.66 13.69
CA ASN A 90 8.93 23.54 12.25
C ASN A 90 8.35 22.18 11.78
N SER A 91 7.21 22.22 11.08
CA SER A 91 6.53 21.04 10.56
C SER A 91 7.34 20.28 9.49
N ILE A 92 8.14 21.00 8.67
CA ILE A 92 9.02 20.36 7.66
C ILE A 92 10.11 19.54 8.34
N MET A 93 10.75 20.08 9.36
CA MET A 93 11.79 19.36 10.10
C MET A 93 11.23 18.13 10.85
N ALA A 94 10.01 18.22 11.35
CA ALA A 94 9.33 17.09 11.98
C ALA A 94 8.95 16.04 10.94
N ALA A 95 8.40 16.43 9.79
CA ALA A 95 8.10 15.52 8.67
C ALA A 95 9.37 14.82 8.17
N ALA A 96 10.48 15.54 8.02
CA ALA A 96 11.75 14.95 7.59
C ALA A 96 12.24 13.83 8.54
N ARG A 97 12.06 13.99 9.86
CA ARG A 97 12.41 12.93 10.82
C ARG A 97 11.55 11.67 10.66
N ILE A 98 10.26 11.83 10.37
CA ILE A 98 9.36 10.70 10.12
C ILE A 98 9.78 9.99 8.84
N ILE A 99 10.10 10.74 7.80
CA ILE A 99 10.54 10.23 6.50
C ILE A 99 11.84 9.44 6.65
N ASN A 100 12.84 9.99 7.33
CA ASN A 100 14.09 9.29 7.58
C ASN A 100 13.88 8.00 8.38
N TYR A 101 12.96 8.00 9.37
CA TYR A 101 12.64 6.79 10.10
C TYR A 101 11.97 5.71 9.20
N ILE A 102 11.14 6.12 8.25
CA ILE A 102 10.56 5.19 7.26
C ILE A 102 11.67 4.59 6.36
N GLU A 103 12.65 5.39 5.96
CA GLU A 103 13.82 4.95 5.20
C GLU A 103 14.68 3.96 6.02
N ASP A 104 14.93 4.27 7.29
CA ASP A 104 15.66 3.37 8.20
C ASP A 104 14.95 2.02 8.36
N LEU A 105 13.60 2.02 8.46
CA LEU A 105 12.81 0.80 8.49
C LEU A 105 12.95 -0.02 7.20
N GLN A 106 12.99 0.65 6.04
CA GLN A 106 13.21 -0.07 4.78
C GLN A 106 14.59 -0.74 4.76
N HIS A 107 15.64 -0.05 5.18
CA HIS A 107 16.98 -0.62 5.26
C HIS A 107 17.05 -1.79 6.25
N GLU A 108 16.33 -1.71 7.39
CA GLU A 108 16.19 -2.82 8.33
C GLU A 108 15.59 -4.05 7.64
N LEU A 109 14.44 -3.89 6.96
CA LEU A 109 13.75 -4.97 6.27
C LEU A 109 14.56 -5.54 5.10
N GLU A 110 15.25 -4.70 4.35
CA GLU A 110 16.16 -5.12 3.30
C GLU A 110 17.30 -6.00 3.84
N SER A 111 17.88 -5.62 4.98
CA SER A 111 18.96 -6.37 5.63
C SER A 111 18.51 -7.74 6.16
N GLN A 112 17.21 -7.91 6.40
CA GLN A 112 16.59 -9.13 6.90
C GLN A 112 15.95 -9.98 5.78
N ALA A 113 16.14 -9.58 4.51
CA ALA A 113 15.54 -10.26 3.37
C ALA A 113 15.99 -11.72 3.26
N GLU A 114 15.03 -12.64 3.11
CA GLU A 114 15.32 -14.05 2.93
C GLU A 114 15.75 -14.36 1.49
N PRO A 115 16.88 -15.06 1.27
CA PRO A 115 17.39 -15.35 -0.07
C PRO A 115 16.42 -16.16 -0.96
N ASP A 116 15.59 -17.00 -0.35
CA ASP A 116 14.64 -17.87 -1.05
C ASP A 116 13.24 -17.23 -1.23
N CYS A 117 13.09 -15.94 -0.93
CA CYS A 117 11.85 -15.22 -1.12
C CYS A 117 11.48 -15.13 -2.60
N LEU A 118 10.24 -15.53 -2.93
CA LEU A 118 9.74 -15.54 -4.32
C LEU A 118 9.36 -14.14 -4.85
N PHE A 119 9.36 -13.12 -4.00
CA PHE A 119 9.01 -11.75 -4.38
C PHE A 119 10.28 -10.95 -4.74
N ASN A 120 10.12 -9.99 -5.64
CA ASN A 120 11.19 -9.08 -6.05
C ASN A 120 10.74 -7.63 -5.89
N PRO A 121 11.43 -6.82 -5.05
CA PRO A 121 12.48 -7.23 -4.12
C PRO A 121 11.96 -8.15 -3.01
N PRO A 122 12.85 -8.93 -2.34
CA PRO A 122 12.49 -9.96 -1.36
C PRO A 122 12.20 -9.42 0.04
N TYR A 123 11.75 -8.18 0.15
CA TYR A 123 11.41 -7.49 1.40
C TYR A 123 10.27 -6.49 1.18
N THR A 124 9.65 -6.02 2.25
CA THR A 124 8.65 -4.95 2.19
C THR A 124 9.30 -3.64 1.78
N THR A 125 8.71 -2.99 0.80
CA THR A 125 9.21 -1.71 0.25
C THR A 125 8.30 -0.56 0.64
N PHE A 126 8.90 0.58 0.97
CA PHE A 126 8.20 1.85 1.16
C PHE A 126 8.37 2.75 -0.06
N ASP A 127 7.42 3.66 -0.25
CA ASP A 127 7.45 4.70 -1.29
C ASP A 127 6.92 6.03 -0.73
N LEU A 128 7.57 7.12 -1.13
CA LEU A 128 7.17 8.49 -0.85
C LEU A 128 7.00 9.22 -2.17
N GLY A 129 5.74 9.45 -2.57
CA GLY A 129 5.46 10.05 -3.88
C GLY A 129 5.31 11.57 -3.86
N VAL A 130 4.88 12.16 -2.75
CA VAL A 130 4.57 13.59 -2.65
C VAL A 130 4.93 14.12 -1.27
N ILE A 131 5.54 15.31 -1.22
CA ILE A 131 5.70 16.13 -0.01
C ILE A 131 5.44 17.59 -0.32
N GLU A 132 4.64 18.25 0.51
CA GLU A 132 4.33 19.67 0.40
C GLU A 132 4.33 20.32 1.78
N GLY A 133 4.92 21.51 1.91
CA GLY A 133 4.97 22.24 3.18
C GLY A 133 5.65 23.59 3.10
N GLY A 134 5.32 24.46 4.09
CA GLY A 134 5.86 25.81 4.15
C GLY A 134 5.18 26.80 3.21
N THR A 135 5.43 28.11 3.46
CA THR A 135 4.84 29.22 2.70
C THR A 135 5.85 30.26 2.26
N ALA A 136 6.91 30.50 3.05
CA ALA A 136 7.96 31.46 2.73
C ALA A 136 9.26 31.13 3.50
N ASN A 137 10.40 31.57 2.98
CA ASN A 137 11.73 31.27 3.53
C ASN A 137 11.98 31.82 4.93
N ASN A 138 11.28 32.88 5.31
CA ASN A 138 11.44 33.59 6.60
C ASN A 138 10.32 33.24 7.62
N ILE A 139 9.50 32.23 7.31
CA ILE A 139 8.43 31.76 8.20
C ILE A 139 8.72 30.32 8.61
N ILE A 140 8.59 30.01 9.91
CA ILE A 140 8.61 28.64 10.42
C ILE A 140 7.32 27.96 9.93
N PRO A 141 7.39 26.86 9.14
CA PRO A 141 6.22 26.25 8.55
C PRO A 141 5.30 25.63 9.58
N GLU A 142 4.01 25.97 9.50
CA GLU A 142 2.96 25.41 10.35
C GLU A 142 2.50 24.04 9.87
N TYR A 143 2.35 23.87 8.55
CA TYR A 143 1.83 22.62 7.97
C TYR A 143 2.79 22.03 6.96
N THR A 144 2.94 20.72 7.06
CA THR A 144 3.58 19.89 6.05
C THR A 144 2.78 18.61 5.91
N HIS A 145 2.56 18.15 4.70
CA HIS A 145 2.01 16.82 4.49
C HIS A 145 2.83 16.06 3.45
N PHE A 146 2.79 14.75 3.57
CA PHE A 146 3.41 13.86 2.60
C PHE A 146 2.55 12.60 2.41
N ASN A 147 2.58 12.08 1.18
CA ASN A 147 1.92 10.84 0.81
C ASN A 147 2.98 9.75 0.71
N TRP A 148 2.73 8.66 1.38
CA TRP A 148 3.61 7.50 1.42
C TRP A 148 2.81 6.22 1.42
N GLY A 149 3.46 5.12 1.13
CA GLY A 149 2.86 3.81 1.16
C GLY A 149 3.90 2.73 1.33
N TYR A 150 3.43 1.49 1.42
CA TYR A 150 4.31 0.33 1.40
C TYR A 150 3.67 -0.84 0.65
N ARG A 151 4.54 -1.76 0.22
CA ARG A 151 4.19 -3.04 -0.37
C ARG A 151 4.75 -4.14 0.53
N SER A 152 3.89 -4.75 1.37
CA SER A 152 4.30 -5.78 2.33
C SER A 152 4.34 -7.17 1.70
N LEU A 153 5.26 -8.00 2.19
CA LEU A 153 5.23 -9.43 1.92
C LEU A 153 3.98 -10.06 2.56
N PRO A 154 3.38 -11.10 1.93
CA PRO A 154 2.22 -11.78 2.51
C PRO A 154 2.50 -12.47 3.85
N SER A 155 3.76 -12.76 4.16
CA SER A 155 4.21 -13.35 5.43
C SER A 155 4.31 -12.35 6.57
N GLU A 156 4.28 -11.05 6.29
CA GLU A 156 4.44 -10.00 7.29
C GLU A 156 3.08 -9.43 7.72
N ASP A 157 2.94 -9.16 9.01
CA ASP A 157 1.78 -8.41 9.52
C ASP A 157 1.99 -6.90 9.30
N PRO A 158 1.23 -6.27 8.40
CA PRO A 158 1.38 -4.85 8.10
C PRO A 158 1.09 -3.95 9.30
N ASN A 159 0.31 -4.40 10.29
CA ASN A 159 0.02 -3.62 11.48
C ASN A 159 1.27 -3.40 12.34
N VAL A 160 2.21 -4.33 12.33
CA VAL A 160 3.49 -4.19 13.08
C VAL A 160 4.29 -3.00 12.57
N LEU A 161 4.35 -2.81 11.24
CA LEU A 161 5.06 -1.68 10.63
C LEU A 161 4.39 -0.34 10.99
N GLU A 162 3.07 -0.30 10.92
CA GLU A 162 2.30 0.90 11.28
C GLU A 162 2.49 1.27 12.76
N GLU A 163 2.46 0.29 13.65
CA GLU A 163 2.67 0.53 15.09
C GLU A 163 4.10 1.00 15.39
N LYS A 164 5.13 0.49 14.70
CA LYS A 164 6.50 1.03 14.79
C LYS A 164 6.55 2.51 14.44
N ILE A 165 5.91 2.91 13.33
CA ILE A 165 5.88 4.31 12.87
C ILE A 165 5.10 5.19 13.85
N LYS A 166 3.92 4.78 14.30
CA LYS A 166 3.11 5.50 15.30
C LYS A 166 3.87 5.69 16.60
N LEU A 167 4.54 4.65 17.07
CA LEU A 167 5.35 4.72 18.29
C LEU A 167 6.54 5.68 18.14
N PHE A 168 7.19 5.70 16.97
CA PHE A 168 8.25 6.67 16.69
C PHE A 168 7.71 8.10 16.75
N ILE A 169 6.58 8.36 16.09
CA ILE A 169 5.93 9.68 16.08
C ILE A 169 5.60 10.12 17.50
N SER A 170 4.93 9.29 18.27
CA SER A 170 4.53 9.59 19.65
C SER A 170 5.72 9.89 20.56
N LYS A 171 6.83 9.16 20.39
CA LYS A 171 8.02 9.35 21.22
C LYS A 171 8.91 10.52 20.81
N ASN A 172 8.98 10.85 19.53
CA ASN A 172 10.02 11.74 19.00
C ASN A 172 9.50 13.01 18.34
N ILE A 173 8.22 13.04 17.96
CA ILE A 173 7.63 14.14 17.18
C ILE A 173 6.57 14.87 18.00
N GLU A 174 5.67 14.16 18.66
CA GLU A 174 4.63 14.77 19.47
C GLU A 174 5.24 15.54 20.66
N PRO A 175 4.71 16.71 21.01
CA PRO A 175 5.22 17.49 22.14
C PRO A 175 5.04 16.73 23.45
N ARG A 176 6.06 16.75 24.26
CA ARG A 176 6.04 16.24 25.63
C ARG A 176 5.50 17.28 26.59
#